data_b3d97e134141ba9138b2d1840b783539
#
_entry.id   b3d97e134141ba9138b2d1840b783539
#
_cell.length_a   1.000
_cell.length_b   1.000
_cell.length_c   1.000
_cell.angle_alpha   90.00
_cell.angle_beta   90.00
_cell.angle_gamma   90.00
#
_symmetry.space_group_name_H-M   'P 1'
#
loop_
_entity.id
_entity.type
_entity.pdbx_description
1 polymer ?
#
loop_
_entity_poly.entity_id
_entity_poly.type
_entity_poly.pdbx_seq_one_letter_code
_entity_poly.pdbx_strand_id
1 'polypeptide(L)'
;DCICGGASAAQVADSHNISRRSLERRFYTFWFIDIPHHIDSFRIYDQIFIDGTYTGAGCLLIAATRFHVLNWVWAKHETAQAYQQLLEPLQPPLMVVLDGGTGAYSAIRQLWPQTTIQRCLVHAQRVVRRHVTQRPRTDAGKAIYALALELTQVDSLDKAAQWTAQLQQFHDVYRLWMNEKTLNIYTGKREFTHIRVRRAFNSLSHLSRQQWLFAFLQPAASPADPNYTWAATTNHLEGAINAQLKLLARLHRGRGGERQRRMLEWWLYLHTEDPIPPAQIAKEQNWGRDALAKVHATPHNENKADQQTGRPALYDNAIPDSYEHSLGIQKGWAGT
;
A
#
# COMPACT_ATOMS: atom_id res chain seq x y z
N ASP A 1 -3.48 4.94 23.30
CA ASP A 1 -2.79 3.70 23.64
C ASP A 1 -3.70 2.46 23.55
N CYS A 2 -4.92 2.51 24.07
CA CYS A 2 -5.81 1.34 24.11
C CYS A 2 -6.29 0.86 22.74
N ILE A 3 -6.45 1.75 21.77
CA ILE A 3 -6.95 1.42 20.43
C ILE A 3 -5.80 1.10 19.48
N CYS A 4 -4.85 2.01 19.30
CA CYS A 4 -3.76 1.90 18.33
C CYS A 4 -2.35 1.79 18.95
N GLY A 5 -2.26 1.61 20.27
CA GLY A 5 -0.98 1.37 20.95
C GLY A 5 -0.55 -0.09 20.88
N GLY A 6 0.71 -0.36 21.24
CA GLY A 6 1.28 -1.70 21.27
C GLY A 6 0.86 -2.55 22.48
N ALA A 7 0.24 -1.95 23.50
CA ALA A 7 -0.16 -2.66 24.72
C ALA A 7 -1.42 -3.50 24.50
N SER A 8 -1.45 -4.70 25.08
CA SER A 8 -2.65 -5.54 25.09
C SER A 8 -3.74 -4.95 26.02
N ALA A 9 -4.99 -5.32 25.77
CA ALA A 9 -6.10 -4.88 26.63
C ALA A 9 -5.91 -5.31 28.11
N ALA A 10 -5.23 -6.42 28.36
CA ALA A 10 -4.89 -6.86 29.71
C ALA A 10 -3.89 -5.91 30.38
N GLN A 11 -2.79 -5.59 29.69
CA GLN A 11 -1.79 -4.65 30.21
C GLN A 11 -2.34 -3.26 30.46
N VAL A 12 -3.24 -2.76 29.58
CA VAL A 12 -3.91 -1.46 29.80
C VAL A 12 -4.87 -1.55 31.00
N ALA A 13 -5.61 -2.63 31.14
CA ALA A 13 -6.51 -2.83 32.28
C ALA A 13 -5.73 -2.87 33.60
N ASP A 14 -4.62 -3.60 33.65
CA ASP A 14 -3.76 -3.70 34.84
C ASP A 14 -3.17 -2.33 35.22
N SER A 15 -2.69 -1.54 34.24
CA SER A 15 -2.16 -0.20 34.51
C SER A 15 -3.18 0.79 35.08
N HIS A 16 -4.48 0.50 34.92
CA HIS A 16 -5.59 1.28 35.46
C HIS A 16 -6.30 0.60 36.64
N ASN A 17 -5.77 -0.49 37.16
CA ASN A 17 -6.34 -1.26 38.26
C ASN A 17 -7.81 -1.66 38.02
N ILE A 18 -8.14 -2.07 36.80
CA ILE A 18 -9.48 -2.56 36.42
C ILE A 18 -9.38 -3.92 35.73
N SER A 19 -10.48 -4.70 35.76
CA SER A 19 -10.51 -5.94 34.99
C SER A 19 -10.54 -5.67 33.49
N ARG A 20 -9.97 -6.58 32.70
CA ARG A 20 -10.02 -6.52 31.21
C ARG A 20 -11.48 -6.38 30.72
N ARG A 21 -12.43 -7.11 31.33
CA ARG A 21 -13.86 -7.03 30.97
C ARG A 21 -14.45 -5.65 31.26
N SER A 22 -14.03 -5.00 32.34
CA SER A 22 -14.44 -3.63 32.66
C SER A 22 -13.87 -2.62 31.66
N LEU A 23 -12.61 -2.79 31.26
CA LEU A 23 -11.99 -1.99 30.21
C LEU A 23 -12.76 -2.14 28.88
N GLU A 24 -12.96 -3.35 28.41
CA GLU A 24 -13.65 -3.64 27.15
C GLU A 24 -15.08 -3.07 27.14
N ARG A 25 -15.81 -3.18 28.25
CA ARG A 25 -17.16 -2.59 28.40
C ARG A 25 -17.14 -1.06 28.32
N ARG A 26 -16.18 -0.41 28.99
CA ARG A 26 -16.03 1.05 28.94
C ARG A 26 -15.63 1.54 27.56
N PHE A 27 -14.80 0.79 26.87
CA PHE A 27 -14.30 1.12 25.54
C PHE A 27 -15.24 0.71 24.41
N TYR A 28 -16.36 0.03 24.70
CA TYR A 28 -17.22 -0.48 23.64
C TYR A 28 -17.75 0.64 22.72
N THR A 29 -18.19 1.76 23.29
CA THR A 29 -18.73 2.89 22.53
C THR A 29 -17.68 3.62 21.69
N PHE A 30 -16.41 3.60 22.10
CA PHE A 30 -15.33 4.25 21.36
C PHE A 30 -15.08 3.65 19.97
N TRP A 31 -15.49 2.42 19.73
CA TRP A 31 -15.41 1.81 18.42
C TRP A 31 -16.38 2.42 17.40
N PHE A 32 -17.33 3.24 17.85
CA PHE A 32 -18.31 3.94 17.03
C PHE A 32 -17.97 5.41 16.78
N ILE A 33 -16.83 5.88 17.27
CA ILE A 33 -16.33 7.23 16.98
C ILE A 33 -15.87 7.26 15.53
N ASP A 34 -16.38 8.20 14.75
CA ASP A 34 -15.94 8.44 13.40
C ASP A 34 -14.58 9.13 13.40
N ILE A 35 -13.66 8.58 12.61
CA ILE A 35 -12.30 9.09 12.51
C ILE A 35 -12.30 10.19 11.45
N PRO A 36 -11.88 11.42 11.80
CA PRO A 36 -11.89 12.51 10.85
C PRO A 36 -10.96 12.24 9.67
N HIS A 37 -11.41 12.61 8.48
CA HIS A 37 -10.63 12.65 7.27
C HIS A 37 -10.47 14.10 6.85
N HIS A 38 -9.43 14.76 7.35
CA HIS A 38 -9.11 16.13 6.95
C HIS A 38 -8.13 16.08 5.78
N ILE A 39 -8.61 16.45 4.60
CA ILE A 39 -7.82 16.52 3.40
C ILE A 39 -7.83 17.99 2.95
N ASP A 40 -6.64 18.59 2.84
CA ASP A 40 -6.49 19.88 2.19
C ASP A 40 -6.55 19.70 0.68
N SER A 41 -7.77 19.89 0.13
CA SER A 41 -8.04 19.74 -1.29
C SER A 41 -7.50 20.88 -2.17
N PHE A 42 -6.87 21.89 -1.59
CA PHE A 42 -6.28 23.02 -2.31
C PHE A 42 -4.76 22.98 -2.34
N ARG A 43 -4.15 22.18 -1.48
CA ARG A 43 -2.69 22.12 -1.35
C ARG A 43 -2.07 21.25 -2.42
N ILE A 44 -1.12 21.83 -3.15
CA ILE A 44 -0.25 21.11 -4.08
C ILE A 44 0.99 20.64 -3.35
N TYR A 45 1.22 19.33 -3.34
CA TYR A 45 2.38 18.72 -2.71
C TYR A 45 3.52 18.56 -3.73
N ASP A 46 4.77 18.78 -3.30
CA ASP A 46 5.92 18.54 -4.16
C ASP A 46 5.98 17.07 -4.58
N GLN A 47 5.88 16.15 -3.62
CA GLN A 47 5.96 14.72 -3.88
C GLN A 47 5.00 13.92 -2.99
N ILE A 48 4.20 13.06 -3.61
CA ILE A 48 3.32 12.10 -2.94
C ILE A 48 3.83 10.68 -3.18
N PHE A 49 3.80 9.87 -2.13
CA PHE A 49 4.10 8.44 -2.17
C PHE A 49 2.78 7.67 -2.09
N ILE A 50 2.64 6.67 -2.95
CA ILE A 50 1.45 5.83 -3.00
C ILE A 50 1.86 4.37 -2.87
N ASP A 51 1.21 3.65 -1.98
CA ASP A 51 1.44 2.22 -1.80
C ASP A 51 0.18 1.54 -1.27
N GLY A 52 0.06 0.24 -1.54
CA GLY A 52 -0.97 -0.63 -1.00
C GLY A 52 -0.40 -1.63 0.01
N THR A 53 -1.10 -1.86 1.09
CA THR A 53 -0.72 -2.89 2.06
C THR A 53 -1.88 -3.81 2.37
N TYR A 54 -1.62 -5.12 2.36
CA TYR A 54 -2.61 -6.13 2.72
C TYR A 54 -2.50 -6.47 4.20
N THR A 55 -3.62 -6.41 4.89
CA THR A 55 -3.78 -6.80 6.30
C THR A 55 -4.86 -7.84 6.42
N GLY A 56 -5.06 -8.40 7.63
CA GLY A 56 -6.20 -9.26 7.91
C GLY A 56 -7.57 -8.56 7.74
N ALA A 57 -7.58 -7.22 7.71
CA ALA A 57 -8.78 -6.40 7.53
C ALA A 57 -9.05 -5.99 6.08
N GLY A 58 -8.17 -6.30 5.13
CA GLY A 58 -8.32 -5.99 3.70
C GLY A 58 -7.09 -5.33 3.10
N CYS A 59 -7.25 -4.79 1.89
CA CYS A 59 -6.28 -3.97 1.20
C CYS A 59 -6.44 -2.52 1.63
N LEU A 60 -5.41 -1.93 2.21
CA LEU A 60 -5.34 -0.55 2.63
C LEU A 60 -4.43 0.21 1.67
N LEU A 61 -5.01 1.15 0.92
CA LEU A 61 -4.29 2.06 0.04
C LEU A 61 -3.97 3.34 0.81
N ILE A 62 -2.75 3.85 0.67
CA ILE A 62 -2.27 5.02 1.41
C ILE A 62 -1.60 5.98 0.44
N ALA A 63 -1.93 7.27 0.58
CA ALA A 63 -1.20 8.39 0.01
C ALA A 63 -0.56 9.19 1.15
N ALA A 64 0.73 9.44 1.05
CA ALA A 64 1.48 10.15 2.08
C ALA A 64 2.54 11.06 1.46
N THR A 65 2.95 12.10 2.18
CA THR A 65 4.20 12.80 1.94
C THR A 65 5.35 12.06 2.63
N ARG A 66 6.54 12.65 2.63
CA ARG A 66 7.66 12.14 3.42
C ARG A 66 7.41 12.26 4.94
N PHE A 67 6.52 13.15 5.37
CA PHE A 67 6.36 13.55 6.76
C PHE A 67 5.06 13.08 7.39
N HIS A 68 3.98 13.01 6.62
CA HIS A 68 2.66 12.71 7.14
C HIS A 68 1.77 11.99 6.12
N VAL A 69 0.75 11.31 6.63
CA VAL A 69 -0.30 10.66 5.85
C VAL A 69 -1.25 11.73 5.31
N LEU A 70 -1.63 11.62 4.04
CA LEU A 70 -2.59 12.53 3.39
C LEU A 70 -3.99 11.93 3.33
N ASN A 71 -4.07 10.69 2.88
CA ASN A 71 -5.34 10.00 2.69
C ASN A 71 -5.14 8.48 2.71
N TRP A 72 -6.22 7.74 3.01
CA TRP A 72 -6.26 6.29 2.93
C TRP A 72 -7.63 5.78 2.50
N VAL A 73 -7.66 4.64 1.84
CA VAL A 73 -8.88 3.98 1.39
C VAL A 73 -8.77 2.48 1.59
N TRP A 74 -9.82 1.88 2.10
CA TRP A 74 -9.96 0.43 2.15
C TRP A 74 -10.54 -0.11 0.87
N ALA A 75 -9.94 -1.14 0.32
CA ALA A 75 -10.39 -1.80 -0.90
C ALA A 75 -10.27 -3.32 -0.77
N LYS A 76 -10.91 -4.03 -1.68
CA LYS A 76 -10.72 -5.47 -1.81
C LYS A 76 -9.39 -5.79 -2.49
N HIS A 77 -9.06 -5.02 -3.50
CA HIS A 77 -7.85 -5.16 -4.32
C HIS A 77 -7.35 -3.78 -4.77
N GLU A 78 -6.09 -3.72 -5.20
CA GLU A 78 -5.46 -2.54 -5.76
C GLU A 78 -5.95 -2.25 -7.19
N THR A 79 -7.21 -1.83 -7.32
CA THR A 79 -7.84 -1.50 -8.60
C THR A 79 -7.66 -0.02 -8.95
N ALA A 80 -7.80 0.33 -10.22
CA ALA A 80 -7.77 1.72 -10.65
C ALA A 80 -8.86 2.56 -9.95
N GLN A 81 -10.06 2.01 -9.79
CA GLN A 81 -11.16 2.68 -9.09
C GLN A 81 -10.83 2.96 -7.61
N ALA A 82 -10.19 2.00 -6.92
CA ALA A 82 -9.80 2.21 -5.53
C ALA A 82 -8.72 3.29 -5.38
N TYR A 83 -7.75 3.32 -6.31
CA TYR A 83 -6.78 4.40 -6.35
C TYR A 83 -7.39 5.74 -6.77
N GLN A 84 -8.42 5.77 -7.63
CA GLN A 84 -9.16 7.01 -7.91
C GLN A 84 -9.79 7.58 -6.65
N GLN A 85 -10.48 6.75 -5.86
CA GLN A 85 -11.06 7.17 -4.57
C GLN A 85 -10.01 7.73 -3.60
N LEU A 86 -8.80 7.13 -3.60
CA LEU A 86 -7.69 7.61 -2.79
C LEU A 86 -7.19 8.99 -3.24
N LEU A 87 -7.11 9.23 -4.54
CA LEU A 87 -6.43 10.36 -5.14
C LEU A 87 -7.35 11.54 -5.47
N GLU A 88 -8.62 11.27 -5.76
CA GLU A 88 -9.60 12.28 -6.17
C GLU A 88 -9.70 13.51 -5.23
N PRO A 89 -9.62 13.35 -3.89
CA PRO A 89 -9.67 14.48 -2.98
C PRO A 89 -8.39 15.34 -2.95
N LEU A 90 -7.30 14.86 -3.55
CA LEU A 90 -6.00 15.51 -3.51
C LEU A 90 -5.73 16.29 -4.81
N GLN A 91 -5.05 17.43 -4.70
CA GLN A 91 -4.55 18.13 -5.89
C GLN A 91 -3.41 17.33 -6.56
N PRO A 92 -3.26 17.43 -7.91
CA PRO A 92 -2.15 16.84 -8.61
C PRO A 92 -0.81 17.30 -8.03
N PRO A 93 0.04 16.41 -7.51
CA PRO A 93 1.36 16.78 -7.01
C PRO A 93 2.32 17.03 -8.18
N LEU A 94 3.47 17.67 -7.91
CA LEU A 94 4.52 17.80 -8.91
C LEU A 94 5.08 16.42 -9.33
N MET A 95 5.22 15.52 -8.36
CA MET A 95 5.70 14.16 -8.61
C MET A 95 4.97 13.14 -7.73
N VAL A 96 4.74 11.95 -8.28
CA VAL A 96 4.25 10.79 -7.53
C VAL A 96 5.24 9.64 -7.60
N VAL A 97 5.52 9.02 -6.46
CA VAL A 97 6.35 7.81 -6.37
C VAL A 97 5.46 6.62 -6.10
N LEU A 98 5.55 5.59 -6.95
CA LEU A 98 4.74 4.37 -6.81
C LEU A 98 5.54 3.08 -7.05
N ASP A 99 5.00 1.99 -6.53
CA ASP A 99 5.60 0.65 -6.67
C ASP A 99 5.42 0.03 -8.07
N GLY A 100 4.48 0.56 -8.90
CA GLY A 100 4.20 0.18 -10.28
C GLY A 100 3.02 -0.77 -10.44
N GLY A 101 2.11 -0.76 -9.54
CA GLY A 101 0.79 -1.34 -9.73
C GLY A 101 0.07 -0.69 -10.91
N THR A 102 -0.51 -1.51 -11.80
CA THR A 102 -1.23 -0.99 -12.97
C THR A 102 -2.47 -0.17 -12.59
N GLY A 103 -3.09 -0.50 -11.46
CA GLY A 103 -4.23 0.25 -10.92
C GLY A 103 -3.85 1.68 -10.53
N ALA A 104 -2.77 1.85 -9.79
CA ALA A 104 -2.25 3.16 -9.41
C ALA A 104 -1.89 4.00 -10.65
N TYR A 105 -1.16 3.39 -11.60
CA TYR A 105 -0.79 4.07 -12.84
C TYR A 105 -2.02 4.58 -13.61
N SER A 106 -3.03 3.72 -13.79
CA SER A 106 -4.25 4.10 -14.53
C SER A 106 -5.00 5.24 -13.85
N ALA A 107 -5.13 5.21 -12.53
CA ALA A 107 -5.77 6.27 -11.76
C ALA A 107 -5.01 7.60 -11.89
N ILE A 108 -3.68 7.58 -11.74
CA ILE A 108 -2.84 8.77 -11.88
C ILE A 108 -2.97 9.37 -13.28
N ARG A 109 -2.89 8.58 -14.33
CA ARG A 109 -2.99 9.10 -15.69
C ARG A 109 -4.35 9.69 -16.02
N GLN A 110 -5.40 9.21 -15.37
CA GLN A 110 -6.75 9.73 -15.54
C GLN A 110 -6.98 11.02 -14.74
N LEU A 111 -6.57 11.06 -13.47
CA LEU A 111 -6.80 12.19 -12.57
C LEU A 111 -5.72 13.28 -12.69
N TRP A 112 -4.47 12.87 -12.87
CA TRP A 112 -3.29 13.72 -12.83
C TRP A 112 -2.40 13.53 -14.07
N PRO A 113 -2.90 13.82 -15.28
CA PRO A 113 -2.19 13.51 -16.53
C PRO A 113 -0.83 14.20 -16.68
N GLN A 114 -0.64 15.35 -16.02
CA GLN A 114 0.59 16.13 -16.07
C GLN A 114 1.57 15.82 -14.92
N THR A 115 1.15 15.06 -13.91
CA THR A 115 2.01 14.71 -12.78
C THR A 115 3.16 13.82 -13.24
N THR A 116 4.38 14.17 -12.83
CA THR A 116 5.58 13.36 -13.08
C THR A 116 5.50 12.06 -12.29
N ILE A 117 5.72 10.94 -12.96
CA ILE A 117 5.75 9.62 -12.33
C ILE A 117 7.20 9.21 -12.09
N GLN A 118 7.54 8.92 -10.85
CA GLN A 118 8.77 8.24 -10.43
C GLN A 118 8.45 6.80 -10.03
N ARG A 119 9.05 5.87 -10.68
CA ARG A 119 9.00 4.46 -10.30
C ARG A 119 9.91 4.20 -9.11
N CYS A 120 9.40 3.57 -8.06
CA CYS A 120 10.26 3.15 -6.95
C CYS A 120 11.39 2.25 -7.43
N LEU A 121 12.63 2.71 -7.29
CA LEU A 121 13.82 2.00 -7.79
C LEU A 121 14.03 0.67 -7.09
N VAL A 122 13.75 0.59 -5.79
CA VAL A 122 13.83 -0.67 -5.03
C VAL A 122 12.81 -1.70 -5.54
N HIS A 123 11.60 -1.26 -5.90
CA HIS A 123 10.61 -2.15 -6.53
C HIS A 123 11.05 -2.59 -7.93
N ALA A 124 11.65 -1.71 -8.72
CA ALA A 124 12.23 -2.08 -10.02
C ALA A 124 13.33 -3.15 -9.86
N GLN A 125 14.23 -3.00 -8.88
CA GLN A 125 15.21 -4.04 -8.52
C GLN A 125 14.54 -5.36 -8.11
N ARG A 126 13.52 -5.30 -7.26
CA ARG A 126 12.77 -6.50 -6.81
C ARG A 126 12.11 -7.24 -7.96
N VAL A 127 11.62 -6.54 -8.99
CA VAL A 127 11.07 -7.16 -10.21
C VAL A 127 12.14 -7.94 -10.96
N VAL A 128 13.30 -7.35 -11.20
CA VAL A 128 14.44 -8.03 -11.85
C VAL A 128 14.86 -9.24 -11.04
N ARG A 129 15.07 -9.10 -9.72
CA ARG A 129 15.44 -10.20 -8.83
C ARG A 129 14.42 -11.35 -8.85
N ARG A 130 13.12 -11.05 -8.97
CA ARG A 130 12.06 -12.07 -9.09
C ARG A 130 12.22 -12.91 -10.36
N HIS A 131 12.69 -12.30 -11.44
CA HIS A 131 12.90 -13.00 -12.70
C HIS A 131 14.21 -13.79 -12.72
N VAL A 132 15.35 -13.18 -12.34
CA VAL A 132 16.67 -13.80 -12.50
C VAL A 132 17.25 -14.40 -11.22
N THR A 133 16.55 -14.27 -10.08
CA THR A 133 16.99 -14.67 -8.72
C THR A 133 18.13 -13.79 -8.15
N GLN A 134 18.53 -14.05 -6.90
CA GLN A 134 19.68 -13.38 -6.26
C GLN A 134 21.04 -13.92 -6.73
N ARG A 135 21.06 -15.12 -7.26
CA ARG A 135 22.26 -15.81 -7.74
C ARG A 135 22.05 -16.30 -9.17
N PRO A 136 22.06 -15.39 -10.15
CA PRO A 136 21.87 -15.78 -11.54
C PRO A 136 22.99 -16.71 -12.02
N ARG A 137 22.65 -17.74 -12.78
CA ARG A 137 23.63 -18.71 -13.28
C ARG A 137 24.25 -18.31 -14.61
N THR A 138 23.50 -17.57 -15.44
CA THR A 138 23.93 -17.14 -16.77
C THR A 138 24.62 -15.78 -16.69
N ASP A 139 25.56 -15.49 -17.59
CA ASP A 139 26.26 -14.21 -17.60
C ASP A 139 25.31 -13.06 -17.94
N ALA A 140 24.35 -13.26 -18.86
CA ALA A 140 23.28 -12.30 -19.08
C ALA A 140 22.43 -12.05 -17.82
N GLY A 141 22.13 -13.10 -17.07
CA GLY A 141 21.42 -12.99 -15.78
C GLY A 141 22.21 -12.20 -14.73
N LYS A 142 23.52 -12.42 -14.63
CA LYS A 142 24.42 -11.65 -13.74
C LYS A 142 24.47 -10.19 -14.16
N ALA A 143 24.66 -9.92 -15.44
CA ALA A 143 24.76 -8.57 -15.97
C ALA A 143 23.48 -7.74 -15.73
N ILE A 144 22.29 -8.30 -16.05
CA ILE A 144 21.03 -7.56 -15.84
C ILE A 144 20.72 -7.38 -14.35
N TYR A 145 21.14 -8.31 -13.50
CA TYR A 145 21.00 -8.18 -12.05
C TYR A 145 21.95 -7.11 -11.48
N ALA A 146 23.19 -7.03 -11.96
CA ALA A 146 24.12 -5.95 -11.61
C ALA A 146 23.54 -4.57 -11.98
N LEU A 147 23.06 -4.39 -13.22
CA LEU A 147 22.36 -3.16 -13.63
C LEU A 147 21.18 -2.81 -12.72
N ALA A 148 20.40 -3.81 -12.30
CA ALA A 148 19.31 -3.55 -11.37
C ALA A 148 19.80 -3.08 -9.99
N LEU A 149 20.93 -3.61 -9.48
CA LEU A 149 21.49 -3.18 -8.20
C LEU A 149 22.04 -1.75 -8.24
N GLU A 150 22.54 -1.31 -9.38
CA GLU A 150 23.04 0.05 -9.58
C GLU A 150 21.94 1.13 -9.58
N LEU A 151 20.67 0.77 -9.84
CA LEU A 151 19.55 1.73 -9.91
C LEU A 151 19.49 2.68 -8.72
N THR A 152 19.69 2.17 -7.51
CA THR A 152 19.61 2.98 -6.27
C THR A 152 20.86 3.79 -5.97
N GLN A 153 21.91 3.64 -6.79
CA GLN A 153 23.17 4.38 -6.69
C GLN A 153 23.24 5.54 -7.68
N VAL A 154 22.24 5.66 -8.57
CA VAL A 154 22.12 6.75 -9.53
C VAL A 154 21.60 7.99 -8.79
N ASP A 155 22.44 9.00 -8.65
CA ASP A 155 22.18 10.26 -7.93
C ASP A 155 22.40 11.51 -8.80
N SER A 156 22.78 11.35 -10.07
CA SER A 156 23.04 12.43 -11.00
C SER A 156 22.60 12.07 -12.42
N LEU A 157 22.41 13.09 -13.26
CA LEU A 157 22.04 12.91 -14.67
C LEU A 157 23.12 12.16 -15.45
N ASP A 158 24.39 12.40 -15.14
CA ASP A 158 25.50 11.69 -15.77
C ASP A 158 25.45 10.20 -15.47
N LYS A 159 25.24 9.83 -14.21
CA LYS A 159 25.05 8.42 -13.83
C LYS A 159 23.79 7.81 -14.46
N ALA A 160 22.71 8.57 -14.58
CA ALA A 160 21.48 8.11 -15.24
C ALA A 160 21.71 7.85 -16.74
N ALA A 161 22.45 8.74 -17.42
CA ALA A 161 22.84 8.57 -18.81
C ALA A 161 23.76 7.34 -18.99
N GLN A 162 24.77 7.19 -18.13
CA GLN A 162 25.66 6.04 -18.11
C GLN A 162 24.89 4.74 -17.91
N TRP A 163 24.00 4.68 -16.92
CA TRP A 163 23.17 3.51 -16.66
C TRP A 163 22.28 3.15 -17.86
N THR A 164 21.69 4.15 -18.51
CA THR A 164 20.85 3.95 -19.70
C THR A 164 21.69 3.40 -20.88
N ALA A 165 22.90 3.90 -21.06
CA ALA A 165 23.83 3.39 -22.08
C ALA A 165 24.24 1.93 -21.78
N GLN A 166 24.49 1.58 -20.53
CA GLN A 166 24.79 0.19 -20.10
C GLN A 166 23.59 -0.75 -20.36
N LEU A 167 22.36 -0.29 -20.12
CA LEU A 167 21.16 -1.08 -20.44
C LEU A 167 21.03 -1.31 -21.96
N GLN A 168 21.37 -0.30 -22.78
CA GLN A 168 21.40 -0.44 -24.24
C GLN A 168 22.53 -1.41 -24.68
N GLN A 169 23.70 -1.28 -24.11
CA GLN A 169 24.82 -2.19 -24.38
C GLN A 169 24.45 -3.64 -24.01
N PHE A 170 23.80 -3.85 -22.88
CA PHE A 170 23.26 -5.16 -22.51
C PHE A 170 22.33 -5.74 -23.59
N HIS A 171 21.42 -4.90 -24.11
CA HIS A 171 20.55 -5.31 -25.21
C HIS A 171 21.33 -5.73 -26.44
N ASP A 172 22.30 -4.94 -26.85
CA ASP A 172 23.07 -5.17 -28.09
C ASP A 172 23.88 -6.48 -28.01
N VAL A 173 24.46 -6.75 -26.84
CA VAL A 173 25.23 -7.98 -26.58
C VAL A 173 24.30 -9.22 -26.53
N TYR A 174 23.18 -9.12 -25.83
CA TYR A 174 22.37 -10.31 -25.52
C TYR A 174 21.08 -10.44 -26.35
N ARG A 175 20.81 -9.52 -27.30
CA ARG A 175 19.58 -9.50 -28.11
C ARG A 175 19.28 -10.81 -28.79
N LEU A 176 20.27 -11.39 -29.50
CA LEU A 176 20.08 -12.64 -30.23
C LEU A 176 19.81 -13.79 -29.27
N TRP A 177 20.61 -13.89 -28.21
CA TRP A 177 20.48 -14.91 -27.18
C TRP A 177 19.09 -14.83 -26.46
N MET A 178 18.63 -13.64 -26.09
CA MET A 178 17.30 -13.46 -25.50
C MET A 178 16.14 -13.82 -26.44
N ASN A 179 16.36 -13.82 -27.75
CA ASN A 179 15.35 -14.14 -28.75
C ASN A 179 15.39 -15.62 -29.19
N GLU A 180 16.29 -16.42 -28.68
CA GLU A 180 16.30 -17.86 -28.90
C GLU A 180 14.99 -18.51 -28.43
N LYS A 181 14.50 -19.45 -29.25
CA LYS A 181 13.26 -20.17 -28.98
C LYS A 181 13.48 -21.68 -29.04
N THR A 182 12.98 -22.37 -28.05
CA THR A 182 12.97 -23.83 -27.97
C THR A 182 11.56 -24.35 -28.14
N LEU A 183 11.42 -25.48 -28.80
CA LEU A 183 10.12 -26.21 -28.91
C LEU A 183 9.79 -26.84 -27.56
N ASN A 184 8.67 -26.42 -26.98
CA ASN A 184 8.15 -27.05 -25.78
C ASN A 184 7.43 -28.34 -26.22
N ILE A 185 8.01 -29.49 -25.89
CA ILE A 185 7.50 -30.83 -26.31
C ILE A 185 6.13 -31.15 -25.71
N TYR A 186 5.75 -30.55 -24.60
CA TYR A 186 4.45 -30.79 -23.97
C TYR A 186 3.33 -29.93 -24.57
N THR A 187 3.65 -28.73 -25.03
CA THR A 187 2.64 -27.81 -25.58
C THR A 187 2.69 -27.70 -27.10
N GLY A 188 3.73 -28.26 -27.76
CA GLY A 188 3.97 -28.10 -29.18
C GLY A 188 4.30 -26.67 -29.65
N LYS A 189 4.47 -25.72 -28.71
CA LYS A 189 4.70 -24.28 -29.02
C LYS A 189 6.19 -23.93 -28.90
N ARG A 190 6.64 -23.00 -29.75
CA ARG A 190 7.96 -22.38 -29.60
C ARG A 190 7.90 -21.31 -28.53
N GLU A 191 8.67 -21.49 -27.46
CA GLU A 191 8.77 -20.58 -26.31
C GLU A 191 10.17 -19.98 -26.24
N PHE A 192 10.28 -18.77 -25.67
CA PHE A 192 11.59 -18.15 -25.46
C PHE A 192 12.40 -18.97 -24.45
N THR A 193 13.57 -19.43 -24.87
CA THR A 193 14.50 -20.22 -24.04
C THR A 193 14.91 -19.46 -22.80
N HIS A 194 15.17 -18.15 -22.97
CA HIS A 194 15.70 -17.27 -21.93
C HIS A 194 14.65 -16.27 -21.43
N ILE A 195 13.39 -16.73 -21.29
CA ILE A 195 12.22 -15.89 -20.94
C ILE A 195 12.44 -15.07 -19.67
N ARG A 196 13.15 -15.60 -18.68
CA ARG A 196 13.38 -14.91 -17.40
C ARG A 196 14.24 -13.66 -17.56
N VAL A 197 15.39 -13.77 -18.24
CA VAL A 197 16.28 -12.64 -18.51
C VAL A 197 15.58 -11.64 -19.44
N ARG A 198 14.88 -12.14 -20.45
CA ARG A 198 14.09 -11.31 -21.37
C ARG A 198 13.04 -10.49 -20.62
N ARG A 199 12.29 -11.09 -19.66
CA ARG A 199 11.31 -10.35 -18.85
C ARG A 199 11.98 -9.31 -17.94
N ALA A 200 13.12 -9.64 -17.34
CA ALA A 200 13.90 -8.69 -16.54
C ALA A 200 14.34 -7.49 -17.37
N PHE A 201 14.94 -7.73 -18.55
CA PHE A 201 15.33 -6.67 -19.49
C PHE A 201 14.12 -5.83 -19.92
N ASN A 202 13.04 -6.45 -20.37
CA ASN A 202 11.84 -5.75 -20.84
C ASN A 202 11.24 -4.85 -19.77
N SER A 203 11.28 -5.28 -18.49
CA SER A 203 10.79 -4.46 -17.38
C SER A 203 11.60 -3.17 -17.21
N LEU A 204 12.93 -3.26 -17.21
CA LEU A 204 13.81 -2.10 -17.09
C LEU A 204 13.75 -1.20 -18.34
N SER A 205 13.79 -1.81 -19.53
CA SER A 205 13.70 -1.10 -20.81
C SER A 205 12.38 -0.34 -20.95
N HIS A 206 11.26 -0.94 -20.49
CA HIS A 206 9.97 -0.24 -20.47
C HIS A 206 10.03 1.00 -19.57
N LEU A 207 10.49 0.85 -18.33
CA LEU A 207 10.58 1.94 -17.36
C LEU A 207 11.54 3.06 -17.83
N SER A 208 12.66 2.69 -18.44
CA SER A 208 13.62 3.63 -19.00
C SER A 208 13.01 4.44 -20.15
N ARG A 209 12.34 3.78 -21.11
CA ARG A 209 11.64 4.45 -22.23
C ARG A 209 10.52 5.39 -21.77
N GLN A 210 9.84 5.06 -20.68
CA GLN A 210 8.82 5.93 -20.07
C GLN A 210 9.42 7.06 -19.25
N GLN A 211 10.74 7.11 -19.07
CA GLN A 211 11.45 8.09 -18.23
C GLN A 211 11.02 8.05 -16.73
N TRP A 212 10.58 6.88 -16.24
CA TRP A 212 10.08 6.74 -14.87
C TRP A 212 11.15 6.33 -13.85
N LEU A 213 12.36 5.95 -14.29
CA LEU A 213 13.42 5.50 -13.38
C LEU A 213 14.12 6.67 -12.68
N PHE A 214 14.37 7.74 -13.42
CA PHE A 214 15.21 8.84 -12.95
C PHE A 214 14.51 10.20 -13.04
N ALA A 215 13.17 10.20 -13.00
CA ALA A 215 12.38 11.43 -13.04
C ALA A 215 12.68 12.36 -11.84
N PHE A 216 13.07 11.80 -10.70
CA PHE A 216 13.47 12.55 -9.51
C PHE A 216 14.71 13.42 -9.70
N LEU A 217 15.55 13.15 -10.70
CA LEU A 217 16.72 13.96 -11.03
C LEU A 217 16.39 15.19 -11.89
N GLN A 218 15.24 15.15 -12.58
CA GLN A 218 14.74 16.26 -13.42
C GLN A 218 13.25 16.47 -13.17
N PRO A 219 12.87 16.99 -11.99
CA PRO A 219 11.48 17.31 -11.71
C PRO A 219 10.98 18.39 -12.67
N ALA A 220 9.70 18.32 -13.05
CA ALA A 220 9.08 19.27 -13.97
C ALA A 220 8.98 20.70 -13.42
N ALA A 221 9.06 20.86 -12.10
CA ALA A 221 9.03 22.15 -11.41
C ALA A 221 9.94 22.13 -10.19
N SER A 222 10.35 23.33 -9.75
CA SER A 222 11.09 23.46 -8.50
C SER A 222 10.20 23.16 -7.31
N PRO A 223 10.71 22.52 -6.26
CA PRO A 223 9.96 22.27 -5.04
C PRO A 223 9.66 23.58 -4.29
N ALA A 224 8.63 23.56 -3.45
CA ALA A 224 8.30 24.71 -2.60
C ALA A 224 9.42 25.05 -1.60
N ASP A 225 10.08 24.01 -1.04
CA ASP A 225 11.28 24.16 -0.22
C ASP A 225 12.53 23.99 -1.10
N PRO A 226 13.41 24.99 -1.20
CA PRO A 226 14.65 24.91 -1.97
C PRO A 226 15.60 23.78 -1.51
N ASN A 227 15.49 23.35 -0.25
CA ASN A 227 16.28 22.25 0.31
C ASN A 227 15.61 20.87 0.14
N TYR A 228 14.47 20.81 -0.52
CA TYR A 228 13.75 19.56 -0.73
C TYR A 228 14.56 18.58 -1.60
N THR A 229 14.72 17.37 -1.10
CA THR A 229 15.39 16.29 -1.85
C THR A 229 14.34 15.33 -2.40
N TRP A 230 14.27 15.22 -3.71
CA TRP A 230 13.35 14.30 -4.40
C TRP A 230 13.71 12.86 -4.10
N ALA A 231 12.74 12.07 -3.66
CA ALA A 231 12.95 10.66 -3.36
C ALA A 231 12.69 9.79 -4.59
N ALA A 232 13.56 8.82 -4.78
CA ALA A 232 13.45 7.82 -5.86
C ALA A 232 12.75 6.53 -5.43
N THR A 233 12.38 6.40 -4.14
CA THR A 233 11.86 5.16 -3.56
C THR A 233 10.71 5.40 -2.61
N THR A 234 9.86 4.38 -2.42
CA THR A 234 8.80 4.34 -1.41
C THR A 234 9.27 3.80 -0.06
N ASN A 235 10.59 3.67 0.15
CA ASN A 235 11.14 3.06 1.36
C ASN A 235 10.67 3.72 2.65
N HIS A 236 10.47 5.04 2.63
CA HIS A 236 9.94 5.75 3.78
C HIS A 236 8.53 5.26 4.12
N LEU A 237 7.64 5.18 3.14
CA LEU A 237 6.28 4.68 3.32
C LEU A 237 6.28 3.20 3.73
N GLU A 238 7.11 2.36 3.09
CA GLU A 238 7.22 0.94 3.45
C GLU A 238 7.76 0.75 4.88
N GLY A 239 8.83 1.44 5.25
CA GLY A 239 9.52 1.29 6.54
C GLY A 239 8.81 1.98 7.70
N ALA A 240 8.35 3.21 7.51
CA ALA A 240 7.73 4.00 8.56
C ALA A 240 6.24 3.72 8.74
N ILE A 241 5.48 3.67 7.65
CA ILE A 241 4.00 3.54 7.71
C ILE A 241 3.59 2.07 7.61
N ASN A 242 3.88 1.42 6.49
CA ASN A 242 3.37 0.06 6.25
C ASN A 242 3.93 -0.98 7.23
N ALA A 243 5.19 -0.83 7.66
CA ALA A 243 5.79 -1.71 8.66
C ALA A 243 5.07 -1.58 10.01
N GLN A 244 4.75 -0.37 10.44
CA GLN A 244 4.03 -0.12 11.70
C GLN A 244 2.60 -0.62 11.64
N LEU A 245 1.89 -0.39 10.54
CA LEU A 245 0.53 -0.91 10.34
C LEU A 245 0.50 -2.45 10.39
N LYS A 246 1.46 -3.11 9.73
CA LYS A 246 1.60 -4.58 9.78
C LYS A 246 1.96 -5.07 11.18
N LEU A 247 2.80 -4.35 11.91
CA LEU A 247 3.14 -4.67 13.30
C LEU A 247 1.91 -4.58 14.19
N LEU A 248 1.16 -3.48 14.11
CA LEU A 248 -0.09 -3.29 14.86
C LEU A 248 -1.12 -4.36 14.53
N ALA A 249 -1.34 -4.64 13.25
CA ALA A 249 -2.25 -5.69 12.82
C ALA A 249 -1.86 -7.07 13.39
N ARG A 250 -0.56 -7.36 13.49
CA ARG A 250 -0.03 -8.59 14.10
C ARG A 250 -0.20 -8.62 15.60
N LEU A 251 0.12 -7.53 16.30
CA LEU A 251 -0.04 -7.43 17.76
C LEU A 251 -1.50 -7.61 18.17
N HIS A 252 -2.41 -7.08 17.39
CA HIS A 252 -3.85 -7.12 17.65
C HIS A 252 -4.61 -8.09 16.73
N ARG A 253 -3.99 -9.18 16.32
CA ARG A 253 -4.56 -10.20 15.42
C ARG A 253 -5.87 -10.83 15.89
N GLY A 254 -6.17 -10.77 17.20
CA GLY A 254 -7.43 -11.24 17.76
C GLY A 254 -8.61 -10.27 17.65
N ARG A 255 -8.40 -9.08 17.08
CA ARG A 255 -9.49 -8.12 16.80
C ARG A 255 -10.16 -8.47 15.50
N GLY A 256 -11.50 -8.47 15.45
CA GLY A 256 -12.27 -8.68 14.23
C GLY A 256 -12.01 -7.58 13.18
N GLY A 257 -12.39 -7.85 11.91
CA GLY A 257 -12.03 -7.04 10.75
C GLY A 257 -12.29 -5.54 10.91
N GLU A 258 -13.51 -5.14 11.32
CA GLU A 258 -13.86 -3.73 11.51
C GLU A 258 -13.07 -3.06 12.64
N ARG A 259 -12.90 -3.71 13.77
CA ARG A 259 -12.09 -3.17 14.86
C ARG A 259 -10.61 -3.04 14.49
N GLN A 260 -10.11 -3.96 13.68
CA GLN A 260 -8.76 -3.86 13.14
C GLN A 260 -8.63 -2.69 12.17
N ARG A 261 -9.62 -2.46 11.29
CA ARG A 261 -9.68 -1.30 10.41
C ARG A 261 -9.62 -0.01 11.21
N ARG A 262 -10.55 0.19 12.15
CA ARG A 262 -10.59 1.41 12.97
C ARG A 262 -9.32 1.63 13.77
N MET A 263 -8.68 0.58 14.25
CA MET A 263 -7.38 0.68 14.91
C MET A 263 -6.30 1.22 13.96
N LEU A 264 -6.24 0.70 12.74
CA LEU A 264 -5.27 1.15 11.74
C LEU A 264 -5.58 2.56 11.23
N GLU A 265 -6.85 2.91 11.08
CA GLU A 265 -7.31 4.27 10.73
C GLU A 265 -6.96 5.29 11.80
N TRP A 266 -7.16 4.98 13.08
CA TRP A 266 -6.71 5.83 14.18
C TRP A 266 -5.19 6.06 14.15
N TRP A 267 -4.43 5.01 13.85
CA TRP A 267 -2.99 5.16 13.70
C TRP A 267 -2.65 6.08 12.52
N LEU A 268 -3.28 5.90 11.36
CA LEU A 268 -3.09 6.75 10.19
C LEU A 268 -3.47 8.19 10.48
N TYR A 269 -4.62 8.42 11.11
CA TYR A 269 -5.08 9.74 11.49
C TYR A 269 -4.09 10.48 12.40
N LEU A 270 -3.53 9.78 13.39
CA LEU A 270 -2.51 10.36 14.28
C LEU A 270 -1.18 10.69 13.58
N HIS A 271 -1.01 10.23 12.34
CA HIS A 271 0.15 10.52 11.49
C HIS A 271 -0.21 11.46 10.33
N THR A 272 -1.39 12.07 10.33
CA THR A 272 -1.70 13.20 9.45
C THR A 272 -1.02 14.48 9.95
N GLU A 273 -1.08 15.55 9.17
CA GLU A 273 -0.61 16.86 9.60
C GLU A 273 -1.59 17.45 10.63
N ASP A 274 -1.08 17.87 11.78
CA ASP A 274 -1.85 18.50 12.86
C ASP A 274 -3.13 17.75 13.31
N PRO A 275 -3.05 16.49 13.72
CA PRO A 275 -4.23 15.73 14.13
C PRO A 275 -4.81 16.31 15.42
N ILE A 276 -6.13 16.48 15.46
CA ILE A 276 -6.86 16.85 16.68
C ILE A 276 -6.69 15.73 17.72
N PRO A 277 -6.48 16.05 19.01
CA PRO A 277 -6.36 15.03 20.04
C PRO A 277 -7.57 14.08 20.08
N PRO A 278 -7.38 12.75 20.09
CA PRO A 278 -8.47 11.77 20.07
C PRO A 278 -9.51 11.96 21.18
N ALA A 279 -9.10 12.46 22.35
CA ALA A 279 -10.01 12.74 23.46
C ALA A 279 -10.99 13.89 23.13
N GLN A 280 -10.57 14.88 22.37
CA GLN A 280 -11.42 15.98 21.91
C GLN A 280 -12.45 15.45 20.91
N ILE A 281 -12.03 14.69 19.90
CA ILE A 281 -12.91 14.06 18.90
C ILE A 281 -13.94 13.19 19.59
N ALA A 282 -13.50 12.36 20.54
CA ALA A 282 -14.38 11.49 21.30
C ALA A 282 -15.43 12.30 22.08
N LYS A 283 -15.04 13.41 22.71
CA LYS A 283 -15.95 14.29 23.46
C LYS A 283 -16.98 14.95 22.54
N GLU A 284 -16.56 15.46 21.38
CA GLU A 284 -17.44 16.09 20.39
C GLU A 284 -18.49 15.09 19.83
N GLN A 285 -18.15 13.80 19.76
CA GLN A 285 -19.03 12.73 19.30
C GLN A 285 -19.71 11.98 20.45
N ASN A 286 -19.87 12.61 21.62
CA ASN A 286 -20.49 12.00 22.80
C ASN A 286 -19.93 10.60 23.11
N TRP A 287 -18.61 10.43 22.97
CA TRP A 287 -17.90 9.16 23.22
C TRP A 287 -18.43 7.99 22.39
N GLY A 288 -18.94 8.24 21.19
CA GLY A 288 -19.50 7.25 20.27
C GLY A 288 -20.90 6.73 20.66
N ARG A 289 -21.53 7.28 21.71
CA ARG A 289 -22.84 6.82 22.19
C ARG A 289 -23.96 7.12 21.19
N ASP A 290 -23.90 8.26 20.52
CA ASP A 290 -24.93 8.66 19.57
C ASP A 290 -24.88 7.78 18.30
N ALA A 291 -23.70 7.43 17.84
CA ALA A 291 -23.51 6.49 16.74
C ALA A 291 -23.99 5.08 17.11
N LEU A 292 -23.67 4.60 18.30
CA LEU A 292 -24.16 3.32 18.81
C LEU A 292 -25.69 3.31 18.92
N ALA A 293 -26.31 4.39 19.41
CA ALA A 293 -27.77 4.51 19.50
C ALA A 293 -28.43 4.41 18.11
N LYS A 294 -27.83 5.03 17.08
CA LYS A 294 -28.33 4.90 15.70
C LYS A 294 -28.28 3.47 15.19
N VAL A 295 -27.21 2.73 15.48
CA VAL A 295 -27.08 1.31 15.10
C VAL A 295 -28.19 0.48 15.76
N HIS A 296 -28.51 0.72 17.04
CA HIS A 296 -29.60 0.03 17.72
C HIS A 296 -31.00 0.44 17.25
N ALA A 297 -31.16 1.67 16.75
CA ALA A 297 -32.43 2.16 16.25
C ALA A 297 -32.73 1.70 14.81
N THR A 298 -31.72 1.26 14.05
CA THR A 298 -31.93 0.72 12.70
C THR A 298 -32.62 -0.64 12.83
N PRO A 299 -33.86 -0.83 12.28
CA PRO A 299 -34.54 -2.10 12.34
C PRO A 299 -33.68 -3.16 11.65
N HIS A 300 -33.36 -4.23 12.37
CA HIS A 300 -32.72 -5.40 11.81
C HIS A 300 -33.67 -6.03 10.78
N ASN A 301 -33.37 -5.91 9.52
CA ASN A 301 -33.84 -6.87 8.55
C ASN A 301 -33.10 -8.17 8.87
N GLU A 302 -33.78 -9.07 9.58
CA GLU A 302 -33.27 -10.42 9.86
C GLU A 302 -33.11 -11.14 8.51
N ASN A 303 -31.94 -11.05 7.93
CA ASN A 303 -31.56 -11.94 6.85
C ASN A 303 -31.42 -13.34 7.45
N LYS A 304 -32.18 -14.30 6.92
CA LYS A 304 -32.14 -15.71 7.38
C LYS A 304 -30.73 -16.33 7.40
N ALA A 305 -29.77 -15.71 6.70
CA ALA A 305 -28.36 -16.11 6.69
C ALA A 305 -27.66 -15.84 8.03
N ASP A 306 -28.04 -14.78 8.77
CA ASP A 306 -27.40 -14.40 10.03
C ASP A 306 -27.73 -15.38 11.16
N GLN A 307 -28.90 -16.02 11.12
CA GLN A 307 -29.30 -17.01 12.09
C GLN A 307 -28.53 -18.34 11.99
N GLN A 308 -27.96 -18.64 10.81
CA GLN A 308 -27.23 -19.89 10.60
C GLN A 308 -25.76 -19.84 11.06
N THR A 309 -25.17 -18.66 11.23
CA THR A 309 -23.75 -18.51 11.56
C THR A 309 -23.48 -18.37 13.07
N GLY A 310 -24.52 -18.20 13.89
CA GLY A 310 -24.38 -18.00 15.34
C GLY A 310 -23.62 -16.74 15.75
N ARG A 311 -23.42 -15.80 14.83
CA ARG A 311 -22.76 -14.52 15.08
C ARG A 311 -23.80 -13.45 15.46
N PRO A 312 -23.51 -12.56 16.41
CA PRO A 312 -24.39 -11.43 16.70
C PRO A 312 -24.55 -10.55 15.44
N ALA A 313 -25.77 -10.22 15.04
CA ALA A 313 -26.10 -9.41 13.87
C ALA A 313 -25.37 -8.05 13.79
N LEU A 314 -24.93 -7.51 14.93
CA LEU A 314 -24.08 -6.31 15.03
C LEU A 314 -22.73 -6.42 14.31
N TYR A 315 -22.25 -7.63 14.05
CA TYR A 315 -20.95 -7.84 13.39
C TYR A 315 -21.08 -7.99 11.87
N ASP A 316 -22.24 -8.40 11.38
CA ASP A 316 -22.42 -8.70 9.96
C ASP A 316 -22.82 -7.46 9.14
N ASN A 317 -23.46 -6.47 9.77
CA ASN A 317 -23.88 -5.23 9.08
C ASN A 317 -22.74 -4.22 8.84
N ALA A 318 -21.58 -4.41 9.47
CA ALA A 318 -20.41 -3.55 9.27
C ALA A 318 -19.46 -4.07 8.18
N ILE A 319 -19.68 -5.30 7.67
CA ILE A 319 -18.82 -5.95 6.68
C ILE A 319 -19.68 -6.23 5.44
N PRO A 320 -19.40 -5.64 4.27
CA PRO A 320 -20.09 -6.00 3.04
C PRO A 320 -20.00 -7.53 2.78
N ASP A 321 -21.06 -8.16 2.32
CA ASP A 321 -21.12 -9.61 1.99
C ASP A 321 -19.95 -10.09 1.12
N SER A 322 -19.42 -9.21 0.27
CA SER A 322 -18.24 -9.46 -0.54
C SER A 322 -16.93 -9.62 0.28
N TYR A 323 -16.93 -9.26 1.57
CA TYR A 323 -15.77 -9.33 2.44
C TYR A 323 -15.64 -10.69 3.15
N GLU A 324 -16.74 -11.36 3.45
CA GLU A 324 -16.75 -12.65 4.16
C GLU A 324 -16.00 -13.75 3.43
N HIS A 325 -16.04 -13.73 2.10
CA HIS A 325 -15.46 -14.79 1.29
C HIS A 325 -13.97 -14.59 0.94
N SER A 326 -13.42 -13.39 1.16
CA SER A 326 -12.01 -13.11 0.83
C SER A 326 -11.04 -13.30 2.00
N LEU A 327 -11.55 -13.32 3.23
CA LEU A 327 -10.80 -13.57 4.46
C LEU A 327 -11.16 -14.91 5.10
N GLY A 328 -12.02 -15.67 4.49
CA GLY A 328 -12.26 -17.03 4.90
C GLY A 328 -10.91 -17.74 5.01
N ILE A 329 -10.52 -18.15 6.21
CA ILE A 329 -9.74 -19.36 6.37
C ILE A 329 -10.33 -20.28 5.30
N GLN A 330 -9.55 -20.58 4.26
CA GLN A 330 -10.02 -21.52 3.25
C GLN A 330 -10.44 -22.76 4.02
N LYS A 331 -11.75 -22.98 4.14
CA LYS A 331 -12.30 -24.24 4.61
C LYS A 331 -11.86 -25.27 3.60
N GLY A 332 -10.80 -25.96 3.85
CA GLY A 332 -10.18 -26.91 2.94
C GLY A 332 -8.73 -27.19 3.28
N TRP A 333 -8.15 -26.42 4.21
CA TRP A 333 -6.79 -26.68 4.70
C TRP A 333 -6.76 -27.40 6.07
N ALA A 334 -7.90 -27.83 6.58
CA ALA A 334 -7.96 -28.86 7.61
C ALA A 334 -8.08 -30.19 6.89
N GLY A 335 -6.96 -30.75 6.49
CA GLY A 335 -6.67 -32.10 6.08
C GLY A 335 -7.86 -33.00 5.66
N THR A 336 -7.97 -33.27 4.39
CA THR A 336 -8.26 -34.59 3.89
C THR A 336 -7.02 -35.10 3.22
#